data_b272a039686da00edd906b225151fecd
#
_entry.id   b272a039686da00edd906b225151fecd
#
_cell.length_a   1.000
_cell.length_b   1.000
_cell.length_c   1.000
_cell.angle_alpha   90.00
_cell.angle_beta   90.00
_cell.angle_gamma   90.00
#
_symmetry.space_group_name_H-M   'P 1'
#
loop_
_entity.id
_entity.type
_entity.pdbx_description
1 polymer ?
#
loop_
_entity_poly.entity_id
_entity_poly.type
_entity_poly.pdbx_seq_one_letter_code
_entity_poly.pdbx_strand_id
1 'polypeptide(L)'
;MEQKPHARYDEFAEQFTSLLHEHWTDILQIINRQSPRVATLLRVAMPSSLKRVNGSWHIQIMTKRVVQHDKLHQPRDNEIVAQAIRLYFHSAAQLKLPRVTVNFEL
;
A
#
# COMPACT_ATOMS: atom_id res chain seq x y z
N MET A 1 31.10 -2.27 -11.20
CA MET A 1 30.58 -2.42 -11.14
C MET A 1 29.57 -2.46 -11.27
N GLU A 2 29.01 -2.72 -11.27
CA GLU A 2 28.04 -2.88 -11.43
C GLU A 2 27.07 -2.51 -10.93
N GLN A 3 26.63 -1.66 -10.92
CA GLN A 3 25.78 -1.33 -10.46
C GLN A 3 24.71 -1.49 -10.93
N LYS A 4 24.24 -1.39 -10.59
CA LYS A 4 23.28 -2.05 -10.82
C LYS A 4 21.98 -1.39 -10.88
N PRO A 5 21.15 -1.48 -11.93
CA PRO A 5 19.78 -0.98 -11.97
C PRO A 5 18.94 -1.51 -10.83
N HIS A 6 19.24 -2.74 -10.39
CA HIS A 6 18.49 -3.34 -9.28
C HIS A 6 18.64 -2.57 -7.98
N ALA A 7 19.82 -2.06 -7.71
CA ALA A 7 20.04 -1.29 -6.48
C ALA A 7 19.16 -0.05 -6.45
N ARG A 8 18.99 0.61 -7.59
CA ARG A 8 18.15 1.79 -7.67
C ARG A 8 16.69 1.48 -7.43
N TYR A 9 16.21 0.38 -7.99
CA TYR A 9 14.82 -0.03 -7.78
C TYR A 9 14.58 -0.37 -6.32
N ASP A 10 15.52 -1.03 -5.69
CA ASP A 10 15.41 -1.38 -4.29
C ASP A 10 15.37 -0.14 -3.42
N GLU A 11 16.22 0.83 -3.71
CA GLU A 11 16.22 2.10 -2.99
C GLU A 11 14.89 2.83 -3.15
N PHE A 12 14.37 2.86 -4.36
CA PHE A 12 13.11 3.53 -4.62
C PHE A 12 11.96 2.84 -3.88
N ALA A 13 11.95 1.51 -3.90
CA ALA A 13 10.93 0.75 -3.20
C ALA A 13 10.99 1.00 -1.70
N GLU A 14 12.20 1.05 -1.14
CA GLU A 14 12.37 1.33 0.27
C GLU A 14 11.90 2.72 0.63
N GLN A 15 12.25 3.71 -0.19
CA GLN A 15 11.83 5.09 0.05
C GLN A 15 10.32 5.21 -0.02
N PHE A 16 9.69 4.56 -0.99
CA PHE A 16 8.24 4.62 -1.11
C PHE A 16 7.56 3.90 0.04
N THR A 17 8.11 2.77 0.49
CA THR A 17 7.57 2.06 1.64
C THR A 17 7.67 2.93 2.90
N SER A 18 8.77 3.65 3.05
CA SER A 18 8.91 4.57 4.17
C SER A 18 7.87 5.68 4.11
N LEU A 19 7.61 6.21 2.92
CA LEU A 19 6.58 7.22 2.75
C LEU A 19 5.19 6.66 3.09
N LEU A 20 4.93 5.41 2.70
CA LEU A 20 3.67 4.77 3.06
C LEU A 20 3.51 4.67 4.56
N HIS A 21 4.58 4.29 5.26
CA HIS A 21 4.55 4.21 6.73
C HIS A 21 4.29 5.58 7.33
N GLU A 22 5.00 6.58 6.84
CA GLU A 22 4.91 7.93 7.37
C GLU A 22 3.51 8.50 7.21
N HIS A 23 2.85 8.21 6.11
CA HIS A 23 1.55 8.78 5.78
C HIS A 23 0.40 7.78 5.95
N TRP A 24 0.67 6.64 6.59
CA TRP A 24 -0.32 5.58 6.69
C TRP A 24 -1.60 6.03 7.40
N THR A 25 -1.45 6.83 8.45
CA THR A 25 -2.61 7.34 9.18
C THR A 25 -3.52 8.18 8.28
N ASP A 26 -2.93 9.03 7.45
CA ASP A 26 -3.70 9.86 6.53
C ASP A 26 -4.40 9.01 5.47
N ILE A 27 -3.71 7.98 4.99
CA ILE A 27 -4.29 7.06 4.02
C ILE A 27 -5.46 6.31 4.64
N LEU A 28 -5.33 5.91 5.91
CA LEU A 28 -6.41 5.24 6.62
C LEU A 28 -7.64 6.12 6.74
N GLN A 29 -7.45 7.43 6.87
CA GLN A 29 -8.59 8.35 6.92
C GLN A 29 -9.35 8.36 5.60
N ILE A 30 -8.64 8.29 4.49
CA ILE A 30 -9.29 8.20 3.18
C ILE A 30 -10.06 6.89 3.05
N ILE A 31 -9.44 5.80 3.48
CA ILE A 31 -10.08 4.48 3.47
C ILE A 31 -11.34 4.52 4.32
N ASN A 32 -11.28 5.17 5.47
CA ASN A 32 -12.39 5.23 6.39
C ASN A 32 -13.61 5.90 5.78
N ARG A 33 -13.41 6.86 4.90
CA ARG A 33 -14.52 7.53 4.23
C ARG A 33 -15.27 6.60 3.30
N GLN A 34 -14.58 5.64 2.72
CA GLN A 34 -15.20 4.70 1.78
C GLN A 34 -15.65 3.42 2.49
N SER A 35 -14.89 2.95 3.47
CA SER A 35 -15.19 1.71 4.17
C SER A 35 -14.62 1.76 5.58
N PRO A 36 -15.43 2.17 6.56
CA PRO A 36 -14.97 2.15 7.96
C PRO A 36 -14.54 0.76 8.41
N ARG A 37 -15.16 -0.28 7.86
CA ARG A 37 -14.80 -1.66 8.19
C ARG A 37 -13.36 -1.95 7.79
N VAL A 38 -12.99 -1.61 6.55
CA VAL A 38 -11.62 -1.87 6.07
C VAL A 38 -10.62 -1.03 6.87
N ALA A 39 -10.93 0.23 7.12
CA ALA A 39 -10.03 1.09 7.87
C ALA A 39 -9.79 0.53 9.27
N THR A 40 -10.84 0.03 9.93
CA THR A 40 -10.69 -0.56 11.25
C THR A 40 -9.80 -1.79 11.23
N LEU A 41 -9.97 -2.64 10.21
CA LEU A 41 -9.15 -3.84 10.08
C LEU A 41 -7.69 -3.51 9.81
N LEU A 42 -7.41 -2.38 9.18
CA LEU A 42 -6.06 -2.00 8.84
C LEU A 42 -5.34 -1.16 9.89
N ARG A 43 -6.00 -0.86 11.00
CA ARG A 43 -5.38 -0.02 12.04
C ARG A 43 -4.10 -0.62 12.60
N VAL A 44 -4.03 -1.95 12.67
CA VAL A 44 -2.85 -2.64 13.18
C VAL A 44 -2.03 -3.27 12.07
N ALA A 45 -2.36 -2.96 10.83
CA ALA A 45 -1.62 -3.44 9.67
C ALA A 45 -0.65 -2.35 9.21
N MET A 46 0.39 -2.77 8.49
CA MET A 46 1.39 -1.84 7.97
C MET A 46 1.83 -2.28 6.59
N PRO A 47 2.07 -1.34 5.67
CA PRO A 47 2.71 -1.69 4.41
C PRO A 47 4.08 -2.30 4.69
N SER A 48 4.36 -3.43 4.07
CA SER A 48 5.61 -4.15 4.33
C SER A 48 6.60 -4.09 3.19
N SER A 49 6.12 -4.07 1.95
CA SER A 49 7.02 -4.05 0.82
C SER A 49 6.31 -3.57 -0.44
N LEU A 50 7.12 -3.15 -1.40
CA LEU A 50 6.67 -2.74 -2.72
C LEU A 50 7.48 -3.50 -3.74
N LYS A 51 6.79 -4.07 -4.72
CA LYS A 51 7.45 -4.72 -5.87
C LYS A 51 6.91 -4.12 -7.15
N ARG A 52 7.79 -3.99 -8.14
CA ARG A 52 7.39 -3.52 -9.46
C ARG A 52 7.37 -4.72 -10.40
N VAL A 53 6.21 -4.94 -11.01
CA VAL A 53 6.03 -6.04 -11.96
C VAL A 53 5.30 -5.50 -13.18
N ASN A 54 5.97 -5.55 -14.33
CA ASN A 54 5.37 -5.15 -15.61
C ASN A 54 4.73 -3.77 -15.56
N GLY A 55 5.43 -2.81 -14.95
CA GLY A 55 4.93 -1.45 -14.88
C GLY A 55 3.85 -1.21 -13.83
N SER A 56 3.49 -2.22 -13.08
CA SER A 56 2.54 -2.09 -11.98
C SER A 56 3.27 -2.15 -10.65
N TRP A 57 2.72 -1.48 -9.66
CA TRP A 57 3.27 -1.49 -8.31
C TRP A 57 2.41 -2.41 -7.45
N HIS A 58 3.07 -3.40 -6.84
CA HIS A 58 2.40 -4.36 -5.97
C HIS A 58 2.81 -4.07 -4.53
N ILE A 59 1.86 -3.60 -3.74
CA ILE A 59 2.10 -3.23 -2.36
C ILE A 59 1.57 -4.34 -1.47
N GLN A 60 2.42 -4.84 -0.57
CA GLN A 60 2.04 -5.84 0.39
C GLN A 60 1.80 -5.18 1.73
N ILE A 61 0.66 -5.49 2.32
CA ILE A 61 0.28 -4.96 3.62
C ILE A 61 0.21 -6.12 4.59
N MET A 62 1.01 -6.05 5.63
CA MET A 62 1.10 -7.10 6.64
C MET A 62 0.01 -6.90 7.67
N THR A 63 -0.84 -7.90 7.83
CA THR A 63 -1.82 -7.94 8.89
C THR A 63 -1.25 -8.80 10.02
N LYS A 64 -1.52 -8.42 11.25
CA LYS A 64 -0.89 -9.09 12.38
C LYS A 64 -1.73 -10.23 12.94
N ARG A 65 -2.99 -10.32 12.56
CA ARG A 65 -3.89 -11.32 13.11
C ARG A 65 -4.62 -12.06 12.00
N VAL A 66 -4.75 -13.37 12.18
CA VAL A 66 -5.44 -14.23 11.23
C VAL A 66 -6.86 -13.75 10.97
N VAL A 67 -7.57 -13.35 12.04
CA VAL A 67 -8.95 -12.89 11.90
C VAL A 67 -9.04 -11.67 10.99
N GLN A 68 -8.12 -10.73 11.14
CA GLN A 68 -8.09 -9.54 10.30
C GLN A 68 -7.78 -9.91 8.86
N HIS A 69 -6.79 -10.77 8.67
CA HIS A 69 -6.43 -11.22 7.33
C HIS A 69 -7.61 -11.89 6.64
N ASP A 70 -8.31 -12.75 7.35
CA ASP A 70 -9.44 -13.47 6.78
C ASP A 70 -10.60 -12.56 6.40
N LYS A 71 -10.80 -11.48 7.16
CA LYS A 71 -11.87 -10.55 6.86
C LYS A 71 -11.55 -9.61 5.70
N LEU A 72 -10.30 -9.56 5.25
CA LEU A 72 -9.87 -8.74 4.13
C LEU A 72 -9.76 -9.55 2.84
N HIS A 73 -10.70 -10.46 2.61
CA HIS A 73 -10.64 -11.36 1.45
C HIS A 73 -11.44 -10.90 0.25
N GLN A 74 -12.19 -9.84 0.38
CA GLN A 74 -13.01 -9.39 -0.74
C GLN A 74 -12.13 -8.61 -1.73
N PRO A 75 -12.26 -8.89 -3.05
CA PRO A 75 -11.48 -8.14 -4.05
C PRO A 75 -11.68 -6.63 -3.95
N ARG A 76 -12.88 -6.22 -3.52
CA ARG A 76 -13.19 -4.81 -3.32
C ARG A 76 -12.29 -4.18 -2.27
N ASP A 77 -11.92 -4.91 -1.23
CA ASP A 77 -11.10 -4.37 -0.16
C ASP A 77 -9.72 -3.99 -0.67
N ASN A 78 -9.12 -4.83 -1.51
CA ASN A 78 -7.82 -4.52 -2.09
C ASN A 78 -7.90 -3.25 -2.95
N GLU A 79 -8.98 -3.12 -3.70
CA GLU A 79 -9.14 -1.98 -4.59
C GLU A 79 -9.38 -0.69 -3.82
N ILE A 80 -10.14 -0.75 -2.74
CA ILE A 80 -10.37 0.42 -1.89
C ILE A 80 -9.04 0.96 -1.37
N VAL A 81 -8.18 0.07 -0.90
CA VAL A 81 -6.88 0.48 -0.36
C VAL A 81 -5.98 1.02 -1.48
N ALA A 82 -5.96 0.34 -2.62
CA ALA A 82 -5.14 0.79 -3.74
C ALA A 82 -5.56 2.18 -4.22
N GLN A 83 -6.86 2.43 -4.32
CA GLN A 83 -7.35 3.74 -4.73
C GLN A 83 -7.02 4.81 -3.70
N ALA A 84 -7.12 4.49 -2.42
CA ALA A 84 -6.80 5.44 -1.37
C ALA A 84 -5.33 5.85 -1.43
N ILE A 85 -4.44 4.89 -1.67
CA ILE A 85 -3.01 5.17 -1.80
C ILE A 85 -2.76 6.08 -3.01
N ARG A 86 -3.35 5.76 -4.15
CA ARG A 86 -3.18 6.57 -5.35
C ARG A 86 -3.70 7.98 -5.14
N LEU A 87 -4.88 8.09 -4.56
CA LEU A 87 -5.49 9.39 -4.33
C LEU A 87 -4.67 10.25 -3.38
N TYR A 88 -4.17 9.64 -2.32
CA TYR A 88 -3.35 10.37 -1.35
C TYR A 88 -2.11 10.96 -2.00
N PHE A 89 -1.36 10.14 -2.73
CA PHE A 89 -0.10 10.62 -3.32
C PHE A 89 -0.35 11.58 -4.48
N HIS A 90 -1.44 11.40 -5.19
CA HIS A 90 -1.79 12.36 -6.25
C HIS A 90 -2.13 13.73 -5.65
N SER A 91 -2.90 13.75 -4.58
CA SER A 91 -3.37 15.00 -3.99
C SER A 91 -2.33 15.67 -3.11
N ALA A 92 -1.67 14.91 -2.25
CA ALA A 92 -0.77 15.49 -1.25
C ALA A 92 0.63 15.71 -1.77
N ALA A 93 1.13 14.82 -2.62
CA ALA A 93 2.50 14.89 -3.12
C ALA A 93 2.56 15.17 -4.61
N GLN A 94 1.41 15.30 -5.27
CA GLN A 94 1.31 15.50 -6.71
C GLN A 94 2.11 14.45 -7.47
N LEU A 95 2.10 13.24 -6.95
CA LEU A 95 2.83 12.13 -7.51
C LEU A 95 1.85 11.20 -8.20
N LYS A 96 1.94 11.12 -9.52
CA LYS A 96 1.05 10.25 -10.28
C LYS A 96 1.63 8.85 -10.28
N LEU A 97 0.97 7.97 -9.54
CA LEU A 97 1.42 6.58 -9.45
C LEU A 97 0.95 5.78 -10.65
N PRO A 98 1.71 4.76 -11.05
CA PRO A 98 1.24 3.81 -12.05
C PRO A 98 0.15 2.94 -11.44
N ARG A 99 -0.22 1.88 -12.16
CA ARG A 99 -1.20 0.95 -11.62
C ARG A 99 -0.71 0.39 -10.29
N VAL A 100 -1.56 0.44 -9.28
CA VAL A 100 -1.24 -0.05 -7.95
C VAL A 100 -2.18 -1.21 -7.62
N THR A 101 -1.59 -2.30 -7.16
CA THR A 101 -2.35 -3.42 -6.60
C THR A 101 -1.91 -3.64 -5.17
N VAL A 102 -2.82 -4.15 -4.35
CA VAL A 102 -2.57 -4.35 -2.93
C VAL A 102 -2.88 -5.79 -2.58
N ASN A 103 -1.98 -6.41 -1.83
CA ASN A 103 -2.17 -7.74 -1.27
C ASN A 103 -2.04 -7.67 0.24
N PHE A 104 -2.88 -8.43 0.92
CA PHE A 104 -2.81 -8.55 2.37
C PHE A 104 -2.11 -9.85 2.73
N GLU A 105 -1.09 -9.75 3.58
CA GLU A 105 -0.34 -10.90 4.04
C GLU A 105 -0.44 -11.02 5.54
N LEU A 106 -0.27 -12.24 6.00
CA LEU A 106 -0.29 -12.52 7.42
C LEU A 106 1.12 -12.55 8.00
#